data_81e1e812827bde6b83388bda498f6367
#
_entry.id   81e1e812827bde6b83388bda498f6367
#
_cell.length_a   1.000
_cell.length_b   1.000
_cell.length_c   1.000
_cell.angle_alpha   90.00
_cell.angle_beta   90.00
_cell.angle_gamma   90.00
#
_symmetry.space_group_name_H-M   'P 1'
#
loop_
_entity.id
_entity.type
_entity.pdbx_description
1 polymer ?
#
loop_
_entity_poly.entity_id
_entity_poly.type
_entity_poly.pdbx_seq_one_letter_code
_entity_poly.pdbx_strand_id
1 'polypeptide(L)'
;MGLVAWISYQKTKGEVDTRDGYFLAGRGLSAVFIAGSMLLTNLSAEQLIGLNGSAYGFNLSSMGWEVTAAFATICMAFLFLPRYLAGAFATLPQFLNDRFDGGVRRMSVILFMIGYGLITIPSVLYAGSIAVLQLFDVPSLLNIPYSQALALTIVVIGCLGAVYAVFGGLKAVAVSDTLNGIGLLIIGIAVPILGLAALGQGSVGDGLYTVANTDTEKLNAIGSEFDPTPFATLFTGMIFANLFYWCTNQYVIQRTLAAKNLAEGQKGVLFSGFFK
;
A
#
# COMPACT_ATOMS: atom_id res chain seq x y z
N MET A 1 2.21 10.87 13.94
CA MET A 1 2.67 11.47 12.67
C MET A 1 3.86 12.41 12.90
N GLY A 2 3.76 13.53 13.63
CA GLY A 2 4.86 14.49 13.80
C GLY A 2 6.15 13.90 14.39
N LEU A 3 6.05 13.04 15.41
CA LEU A 3 7.21 12.37 16.02
C LEU A 3 7.91 11.42 15.00
N VAL A 4 7.15 10.67 14.24
CA VAL A 4 7.67 9.76 13.21
C VAL A 4 8.35 10.55 12.10
N ALA A 5 7.73 11.63 11.62
CA ALA A 5 8.32 12.53 10.64
C ALA A 5 9.61 13.17 11.16
N TRP A 6 9.66 13.59 12.42
CA TRP A 6 10.85 14.15 13.05
C TRP A 6 11.99 13.12 13.16
N ILE A 7 11.70 11.89 13.62
CA ILE A 7 12.68 10.80 13.68
C ILE A 7 13.22 10.47 12.28
N SER A 8 12.33 10.39 11.30
CA SER A 8 12.71 10.12 9.91
C SER A 8 13.62 11.22 9.36
N TYR A 9 13.28 12.48 9.57
CA TYR A 9 14.09 13.62 9.14
C TYR A 9 15.48 13.61 9.79
N GLN A 10 15.57 13.36 11.11
CA GLN A 10 16.85 13.31 11.82
C GLN A 10 17.78 12.20 11.29
N LYS A 11 17.21 11.04 10.91
CA LYS A 11 17.98 9.93 10.36
C LYS A 11 18.43 10.11 8.91
N THR A 12 17.85 11.06 8.19
CA THR A 12 18.10 11.26 6.74
C THR A 12 18.79 12.57 6.43
N LYS A 13 19.05 13.40 7.46
CA LYS A 13 19.67 14.70 7.32
C LYS A 13 21.07 14.56 6.68
N GLY A 14 21.28 15.23 5.52
CA GLY A 14 22.52 15.20 4.75
C GLY A 14 22.60 14.16 3.61
N GLU A 15 21.62 13.25 3.50
CA GLU A 15 21.59 12.28 2.38
C GLU A 15 20.72 12.73 1.20
N VAL A 16 19.87 13.74 1.39
CA VAL A 16 18.92 14.26 0.38
C VAL A 16 19.56 15.21 -0.64
N ASP A 17 20.84 15.56 -0.48
CA ASP A 17 21.51 16.54 -1.33
C ASP A 17 21.86 16.01 -2.73
N THR A 18 21.81 14.69 -2.92
CA THR A 18 22.07 14.05 -4.22
C THR A 18 20.80 13.46 -4.80
N ARG A 19 20.73 13.36 -6.14
CA ARG A 19 19.60 12.75 -6.84
C ARG A 19 19.33 11.32 -6.36
N ASP A 20 20.38 10.50 -6.25
CA ASP A 20 20.25 9.11 -5.81
C ASP A 20 19.93 9.03 -4.31
N GLY A 21 20.43 9.93 -3.49
CA GLY A 21 20.06 10.06 -2.09
C GLY A 21 18.57 10.37 -1.92
N TYR A 22 18.06 11.34 -2.66
CA TYR A 22 16.67 11.78 -2.58
C TYR A 22 15.67 10.73 -3.13
N PHE A 23 15.89 10.22 -4.35
CA PHE A 23 14.94 9.34 -5.03
C PHE A 23 15.16 7.85 -4.77
N LEU A 24 16.34 7.42 -4.40
CA LEU A 24 16.72 6.02 -4.19
C LEU A 24 17.31 5.74 -2.80
N ALA A 25 17.17 6.67 -1.86
CA ALA A 25 17.72 6.52 -0.50
C ALA A 25 19.22 6.11 -0.50
N GLY A 26 20.00 6.61 -1.47
CA GLY A 26 21.40 6.24 -1.68
C GLY A 26 21.62 4.75 -1.98
N ARG A 27 20.60 4.01 -2.40
CA ARG A 27 20.61 2.54 -2.58
C ARG A 27 21.08 1.83 -1.30
N GLY A 28 20.59 2.27 -0.15
CA GLY A 28 21.01 1.77 1.17
C GLY A 28 19.92 1.06 1.96
N LEU A 29 18.72 0.80 1.37
CA LEU A 29 17.61 0.19 2.11
C LEU A 29 17.86 -1.29 2.37
N SER A 30 17.69 -1.70 3.63
CA SER A 30 17.67 -3.10 4.03
C SER A 30 16.28 -3.73 3.83
N ALA A 31 16.23 -5.06 3.89
CA ALA A 31 15.00 -5.84 3.71
C ALA A 31 13.85 -5.37 4.61
N VAL A 32 14.14 -5.00 5.87
CA VAL A 32 13.11 -4.54 6.82
C VAL A 32 12.47 -3.23 6.36
N PHE A 33 13.26 -2.26 5.91
CA PHE A 33 12.73 -0.99 5.41
C PHE A 33 11.99 -1.14 4.09
N ILE A 34 12.46 -2.03 3.22
CA ILE A 34 11.77 -2.36 1.97
C ILE A 34 10.43 -3.03 2.27
N ALA A 35 10.43 -4.06 3.13
CA ALA A 35 9.21 -4.77 3.51
C ALA A 35 8.18 -3.85 4.16
N GLY A 36 8.59 -3.08 5.17
CA GLY A 36 7.70 -2.15 5.87
C GLY A 36 7.14 -1.07 4.95
N SER A 37 7.99 -0.48 4.09
CA SER A 37 7.54 0.55 3.15
C SER A 37 6.65 -0.01 2.05
N MET A 38 6.93 -1.19 1.51
CA MET A 38 6.07 -1.85 0.52
C MET A 38 4.73 -2.24 1.13
N LEU A 39 4.74 -2.80 2.35
CA LEU A 39 3.53 -3.18 3.07
C LEU A 39 2.61 -1.96 3.26
N LEU A 40 3.13 -0.87 3.84
CA LEU A 40 2.33 0.33 4.09
C LEU A 40 1.91 1.04 2.80
N THR A 41 2.75 1.01 1.75
CA THR A 41 2.39 1.56 0.44
C THR A 41 1.20 0.82 -0.18
N ASN A 42 1.08 -0.47 0.07
CA ASN A 42 -0.02 -1.28 -0.45
C ASN A 42 -1.25 -1.21 0.47
N LEU A 43 -1.08 -1.38 1.79
CA LEU A 43 -2.19 -1.31 2.76
C LEU A 43 -2.60 0.15 3.00
N SER A 44 -3.23 0.75 1.99
CA SER A 44 -3.79 2.10 2.06
C SER A 44 -5.14 2.12 2.77
N ALA A 45 -5.59 3.32 3.16
CA ALA A 45 -6.94 3.50 3.70
C ALA A 45 -8.02 3.04 2.70
N GLU A 46 -7.81 3.27 1.40
CA GLU A 46 -8.67 2.81 0.32
C GLU A 46 -8.81 1.28 0.32
N GLN A 47 -7.72 0.56 0.50
CA GLN A 47 -7.72 -0.89 0.53
C GLN A 47 -8.41 -1.42 1.80
N LEU A 48 -8.10 -0.86 2.97
CA LEU A 48 -8.74 -1.25 4.22
C LEU A 48 -10.26 -1.01 4.19
N ILE A 49 -10.71 0.13 3.71
CA ILE A 49 -12.13 0.45 3.63
C ILE A 49 -12.79 -0.36 2.51
N GLY A 50 -12.16 -0.42 1.33
CA GLY A 50 -12.73 -1.07 0.15
C GLY A 50 -12.83 -2.58 0.29
N LEU A 51 -11.76 -3.28 0.68
CA LEU A 51 -11.78 -4.74 0.83
C LEU A 51 -12.64 -5.19 2.01
N ASN A 52 -12.55 -4.51 3.16
CA ASN A 52 -13.41 -4.84 4.30
C ASN A 52 -14.88 -4.51 4.03
N GLY A 53 -15.14 -3.39 3.33
CA GLY A 53 -16.50 -3.05 2.90
C GLY A 53 -17.08 -4.08 1.92
N SER A 54 -16.26 -4.56 0.98
CA SER A 54 -16.66 -5.62 0.05
C SER A 54 -16.92 -6.96 0.78
N ALA A 55 -16.02 -7.34 1.71
CA ALA A 55 -16.21 -8.55 2.51
C ALA A 55 -17.47 -8.48 3.40
N TYR A 56 -17.76 -7.32 3.97
CA TYR A 56 -18.95 -7.10 4.79
C TYR A 56 -20.23 -7.09 3.94
N GLY A 57 -20.22 -6.38 2.79
CA GLY A 57 -21.40 -6.23 1.93
C GLY A 57 -21.73 -7.46 1.10
N PHE A 58 -20.74 -8.27 0.75
CA PHE A 58 -20.89 -9.44 -0.11
C PHE A 58 -20.34 -10.70 0.58
N ASN A 59 -19.06 -11.03 0.35
CA ASN A 59 -18.40 -12.21 0.92
C ASN A 59 -16.86 -12.06 0.89
N LEU A 60 -16.15 -13.10 1.35
CA LEU A 60 -14.68 -13.11 1.40
C LEU A 60 -14.00 -13.30 0.03
N SER A 61 -14.72 -13.32 -1.09
CA SER A 61 -14.08 -13.42 -2.44
C SER A 61 -13.12 -12.29 -2.73
N SER A 62 -13.29 -11.12 -2.10
CA SER A 62 -12.35 -9.98 -2.17
C SER A 62 -10.93 -10.33 -1.72
N MET A 63 -10.72 -11.39 -0.90
CA MET A 63 -9.39 -11.90 -0.55
C MET A 63 -8.58 -12.35 -1.77
N GLY A 64 -9.22 -12.64 -2.89
CA GLY A 64 -8.57 -13.01 -4.14
C GLY A 64 -7.50 -11.99 -4.58
N TRP A 65 -7.71 -10.71 -4.31
CA TRP A 65 -6.73 -9.65 -4.58
C TRP A 65 -5.42 -9.86 -3.81
N GLU A 66 -5.52 -10.26 -2.56
CA GLU A 66 -4.37 -10.45 -1.69
C GLU A 66 -3.64 -11.76 -1.99
N VAL A 67 -4.37 -12.83 -2.26
CA VAL A 67 -3.80 -14.13 -2.60
C VAL A 67 -3.01 -14.07 -3.92
N THR A 68 -3.56 -13.43 -4.95
CA THR A 68 -2.86 -13.28 -6.25
C THR A 68 -1.66 -12.33 -6.16
N ALA A 69 -1.65 -11.41 -5.20
CA ALA A 69 -0.50 -10.55 -4.94
C ALA A 69 0.74 -11.33 -4.47
N ALA A 70 0.56 -12.43 -3.72
CA ALA A 70 1.68 -13.28 -3.29
C ALA A 70 2.45 -13.85 -4.50
N PHE A 71 1.73 -14.30 -5.53
CA PHE A 71 2.36 -14.73 -6.79
C PHE A 71 3.15 -13.59 -7.46
N ALA A 72 2.57 -12.40 -7.52
CA ALA A 72 3.23 -11.24 -8.12
C ALA A 72 4.49 -10.81 -7.36
N THR A 73 4.49 -10.89 -6.02
CA THR A 73 5.70 -10.59 -5.21
C THR A 73 6.81 -11.61 -5.44
N ILE A 74 6.49 -12.89 -5.64
CA ILE A 74 7.46 -13.92 -6.04
C ILE A 74 8.05 -13.58 -7.41
N CYS A 75 7.21 -13.26 -8.39
CA CYS A 75 7.67 -12.83 -9.71
C CYS A 75 8.56 -11.56 -9.62
N MET A 76 8.18 -10.58 -8.80
CA MET A 76 8.99 -9.39 -8.56
C MET A 76 10.37 -9.77 -8.02
N ALA A 77 10.44 -10.60 -6.97
CA ALA A 77 11.68 -10.95 -6.31
C ALA A 77 12.66 -11.71 -7.22
N PHE A 78 12.17 -12.65 -8.03
CA PHE A 78 13.03 -13.55 -8.79
C PHE A 78 13.16 -13.22 -10.28
N LEU A 79 12.16 -12.60 -10.89
CA LEU A 79 12.19 -12.31 -12.33
C LEU A 79 12.51 -10.84 -12.64
N PHE A 80 11.89 -9.90 -11.95
CA PHE A 80 11.99 -8.48 -12.28
C PHE A 80 13.15 -7.79 -11.56
N LEU A 81 13.24 -7.94 -10.24
CA LEU A 81 14.23 -7.23 -9.42
C LEU A 81 15.69 -7.49 -9.85
N PRO A 82 16.12 -8.72 -10.18
CA PRO A 82 17.48 -8.95 -10.67
C PRO A 82 17.80 -8.12 -11.91
N ARG A 83 16.85 -8.01 -12.85
CA ARG A 83 17.01 -7.24 -14.08
C ARG A 83 17.07 -5.74 -13.82
N TYR A 84 16.22 -5.25 -12.92
CA TYR A 84 16.20 -3.83 -12.57
C TYR A 84 17.49 -3.38 -11.87
N LEU A 85 17.99 -4.17 -10.94
CA LEU A 85 19.24 -3.84 -10.23
C LEU A 85 20.48 -3.99 -11.12
N ALA A 86 20.51 -5.00 -12.01
CA ALA A 86 21.61 -5.17 -12.97
C ALA A 86 21.71 -3.98 -13.94
N GLY A 87 20.59 -3.42 -14.38
CA GLY A 87 20.55 -2.23 -15.24
C GLY A 87 20.72 -0.91 -14.48
N ALA A 88 20.83 -0.93 -13.15
CA ALA A 88 20.93 0.24 -12.29
C ALA A 88 19.87 1.32 -12.54
N PHE A 89 18.68 0.93 -12.99
CA PHE A 89 17.60 1.86 -13.30
C PHE A 89 17.09 2.58 -12.04
N ALA A 90 16.82 3.87 -12.18
CA ALA A 90 16.18 4.66 -11.12
C ALA A 90 14.65 4.63 -11.21
N THR A 91 14.11 4.39 -12.41
CA THR A 91 12.66 4.41 -12.66
C THR A 91 12.28 3.39 -13.73
N LEU A 92 11.02 2.91 -13.69
CA LEU A 92 10.48 2.04 -14.74
C LEU A 92 10.50 2.70 -16.14
N PRO A 93 10.11 3.96 -16.32
CA PRO A 93 10.23 4.60 -17.64
C PRO A 93 11.65 4.61 -18.20
N GLN A 94 12.69 4.64 -17.34
CA GLN A 94 14.07 4.52 -17.76
C GLN A 94 14.39 3.10 -18.28
N PHE A 95 13.93 2.07 -17.59
CA PHE A 95 14.02 0.69 -18.06
C PHE A 95 13.32 0.48 -19.40
N LEU A 96 12.14 1.08 -19.59
CA LEU A 96 11.40 1.01 -20.85
C LEU A 96 12.12 1.74 -21.99
N ASN A 97 12.82 2.85 -21.70
CA ASN A 97 13.64 3.54 -22.68
C ASN A 97 14.77 2.66 -23.23
N ASP A 98 15.42 1.90 -22.34
CA ASP A 98 16.52 1.01 -22.74
C ASP A 98 16.04 -0.23 -23.49
N ARG A 99 14.81 -0.67 -23.19
CA ARG A 99 14.22 -1.84 -23.84
C ARG A 99 13.58 -1.52 -25.20
N PHE A 100 13.02 -0.33 -25.35
CA PHE A 100 12.27 0.12 -26.52
C PHE A 100 12.89 1.41 -27.06
N ASP A 101 12.30 2.57 -26.75
CA ASP A 101 12.76 3.86 -27.23
C ASP A 101 12.31 5.04 -26.35
N GLY A 102 12.74 6.24 -26.71
CA GLY A 102 12.37 7.48 -26.01
C GLY A 102 10.88 7.86 -26.15
N GLY A 103 10.19 7.36 -27.14
CA GLY A 103 8.72 7.55 -27.30
C GLY A 103 7.96 6.79 -26.24
N VAL A 104 8.27 5.50 -26.05
CA VAL A 104 7.67 4.65 -25.00
C VAL A 104 7.95 5.22 -23.62
N ARG A 105 9.18 5.70 -23.36
CA ARG A 105 9.51 6.38 -22.11
C ARG A 105 8.61 7.58 -21.84
N ARG A 106 8.44 8.47 -22.82
CA ARG A 106 7.61 9.68 -22.69
C ARG A 106 6.14 9.32 -22.43
N MET A 107 5.58 8.38 -23.20
CA MET A 107 4.21 7.90 -22.99
C MET A 107 4.04 7.32 -21.58
N SER A 108 4.95 6.47 -21.12
CA SER A 108 4.88 5.88 -19.79
C SER A 108 4.92 6.94 -18.68
N VAL A 109 5.76 7.96 -18.81
CA VAL A 109 5.81 9.07 -17.83
C VAL A 109 4.47 9.82 -17.81
N ILE A 110 3.91 10.15 -18.96
CA ILE A 110 2.63 10.87 -19.06
C ILE A 110 1.51 10.02 -18.42
N LEU A 111 1.43 8.74 -18.76
CA LEU A 111 0.42 7.83 -18.19
C LEU A 111 0.53 7.71 -16.68
N PHE A 112 1.75 7.57 -16.14
CA PHE A 112 1.94 7.53 -14.69
C PHE A 112 1.60 8.86 -14.02
N MET A 113 1.96 10.00 -14.62
CA MET A 113 1.61 11.31 -14.06
C MET A 113 0.10 11.53 -14.01
N ILE A 114 -0.61 11.18 -15.09
CA ILE A 114 -2.08 11.26 -15.14
C ILE A 114 -2.70 10.27 -14.13
N GLY A 115 -2.28 9.01 -14.15
CA GLY A 115 -2.80 7.98 -13.27
C GLY A 115 -2.59 8.30 -11.79
N TYR A 116 -1.38 8.70 -11.40
CA TYR A 116 -1.12 9.02 -9.99
C TYR A 116 -1.72 10.36 -9.58
N GLY A 117 -1.59 11.40 -10.42
CA GLY A 117 -2.03 12.74 -10.05
C GLY A 117 -3.55 12.91 -10.06
N LEU A 118 -4.25 12.33 -11.02
CA LEU A 118 -5.70 12.52 -11.19
C LEU A 118 -6.55 11.38 -10.65
N ILE A 119 -5.99 10.18 -10.46
CA ILE A 119 -6.74 9.01 -9.99
C ILE A 119 -6.27 8.57 -8.62
N THR A 120 -5.02 8.11 -8.48
CA THR A 120 -4.55 7.46 -7.26
C THR A 120 -4.51 8.40 -6.06
N ILE A 121 -3.89 9.58 -6.18
CA ILE A 121 -3.78 10.53 -5.07
C ILE A 121 -5.16 11.01 -4.58
N PRO A 122 -6.07 11.46 -5.46
CA PRO A 122 -7.42 11.84 -5.02
C PRO A 122 -8.19 10.71 -4.36
N SER A 123 -8.17 9.49 -4.89
CA SER A 123 -8.86 8.33 -4.32
C SER A 123 -8.37 8.01 -2.91
N VAL A 124 -7.04 7.93 -2.72
CA VAL A 124 -6.45 7.62 -1.41
C VAL A 124 -6.72 8.71 -0.38
N LEU A 125 -6.60 9.99 -0.77
CA LEU A 125 -6.90 11.12 0.11
C LEU A 125 -8.38 11.15 0.50
N TYR A 126 -9.27 10.90 -0.45
CA TYR A 126 -10.71 10.84 -0.22
C TYR A 126 -11.06 9.71 0.78
N ALA A 127 -10.62 8.49 0.53
CA ALA A 127 -10.86 7.34 1.39
C ALA A 127 -10.30 7.55 2.81
N GLY A 128 -9.04 8.03 2.90
CA GLY A 128 -8.42 8.35 4.20
C GLY A 128 -9.16 9.43 4.97
N SER A 129 -9.67 10.45 4.26
CA SER A 129 -10.43 11.54 4.88
C SER A 129 -11.78 11.07 5.40
N ILE A 130 -12.50 10.19 4.69
CA ILE A 130 -13.74 9.60 5.18
C ILE A 130 -13.49 8.84 6.49
N ALA A 131 -12.43 8.04 6.56
CA ALA A 131 -12.09 7.32 7.79
C ALA A 131 -11.83 8.28 8.97
N VAL A 132 -11.08 9.35 8.74
CA VAL A 132 -10.80 10.36 9.77
C VAL A 132 -12.07 11.08 10.21
N LEU A 133 -12.96 11.44 9.27
CA LEU A 133 -14.22 12.09 9.60
C LEU A 133 -15.12 11.20 10.48
N GLN A 134 -15.17 9.91 10.18
CA GLN A 134 -15.99 8.98 10.95
C GLN A 134 -15.41 8.66 12.33
N LEU A 135 -14.08 8.50 12.42
CA LEU A 135 -13.41 8.18 13.68
C LEU A 135 -13.43 9.35 14.69
N PHE A 136 -13.30 10.57 14.21
CA PHE A 136 -13.15 11.76 15.07
C PHE A 136 -14.36 12.69 15.05
N ASP A 137 -15.42 12.34 14.30
CA ASP A 137 -16.61 13.19 14.13
C ASP A 137 -16.28 14.67 13.86
N VAL A 138 -15.37 14.87 12.91
CA VAL A 138 -14.83 16.21 12.57
C VAL A 138 -15.93 17.24 12.26
N PRO A 139 -17.04 16.88 11.57
CA PRO A 139 -18.14 17.80 11.34
C PRO A 139 -18.71 18.40 12.62
N SER A 140 -19.00 17.57 13.62
CA SER A 140 -19.53 18.00 14.92
C SER A 140 -18.48 18.78 15.73
N LEU A 141 -17.23 18.34 15.67
CA LEU A 141 -16.13 18.97 16.40
C LEU A 141 -15.82 20.39 15.93
N LEU A 142 -15.95 20.66 14.63
CA LEU A 142 -15.73 21.97 14.04
C LEU A 142 -17.01 22.77 13.79
N ASN A 143 -18.18 22.16 14.03
CA ASN A 143 -19.50 22.73 13.75
C ASN A 143 -19.65 23.25 12.31
N ILE A 144 -19.22 22.43 11.33
CA ILE A 144 -19.29 22.74 9.90
C ILE A 144 -20.00 21.62 9.12
N PRO A 145 -20.56 21.90 7.94
CA PRO A 145 -21.18 20.89 7.10
C PRO A 145 -20.20 19.78 6.69
N TYR A 146 -20.69 18.54 6.54
CA TYR A 146 -19.90 17.37 6.18
C TYR A 146 -19.01 17.59 4.95
N SER A 147 -19.52 18.25 3.90
CA SER A 147 -18.77 18.54 2.68
C SER A 147 -17.56 19.45 2.91
N GLN A 148 -17.71 20.44 3.78
CA GLN A 148 -16.60 21.35 4.15
C GLN A 148 -15.58 20.63 5.04
N ALA A 149 -16.03 19.83 6.01
CA ALA A 149 -15.18 19.01 6.85
C ALA A 149 -14.35 18.03 6.00
N LEU A 150 -14.98 17.39 5.00
CA LEU A 150 -14.30 16.49 4.07
C LEU A 150 -13.22 17.20 3.25
N ALA A 151 -13.56 18.32 2.62
CA ALA A 151 -12.62 19.11 1.85
C ALA A 151 -11.43 19.60 2.71
N LEU A 152 -11.70 20.09 3.91
CA LEU A 152 -10.67 20.53 4.84
C LEU A 152 -9.74 19.36 5.23
N THR A 153 -10.30 18.20 5.55
CA THR A 153 -9.53 17.01 5.94
C THR A 153 -8.66 16.51 4.78
N ILE A 154 -9.16 16.49 3.57
CA ILE A 154 -8.38 16.17 2.36
C ILE A 154 -7.18 17.09 2.22
N VAL A 155 -7.39 18.39 2.32
CA VAL A 155 -6.31 19.39 2.21
C VAL A 155 -5.29 19.24 3.32
N VAL A 156 -5.73 19.09 4.56
CA VAL A 156 -4.83 18.95 5.73
C VAL A 156 -3.98 17.67 5.61
N ILE A 157 -4.60 16.52 5.34
CA ILE A 157 -3.87 15.25 5.18
C ILE A 157 -2.92 15.33 3.99
N GLY A 158 -3.37 15.86 2.85
CA GLY A 158 -2.58 16.02 1.64
C GLY A 158 -1.36 16.92 1.87
N CYS A 159 -1.54 18.07 2.51
CA CYS A 159 -0.44 18.99 2.84
C CYS A 159 0.56 18.34 3.82
N LEU A 160 0.09 17.69 4.88
CA LEU A 160 0.98 17.00 5.82
C LEU A 160 1.80 15.89 5.14
N GLY A 161 1.16 15.08 4.27
CA GLY A 161 1.84 14.06 3.48
C GLY A 161 2.86 14.65 2.51
N ALA A 162 2.49 15.72 1.80
CA ALA A 162 3.38 16.39 0.86
C ALA A 162 4.62 16.99 1.55
N VAL A 163 4.45 17.65 2.67
CA VAL A 163 5.55 18.30 3.40
C VAL A 163 6.63 17.28 3.76
N TYR A 164 6.29 16.19 4.44
CA TYR A 164 7.32 15.25 4.85
C TYR A 164 7.95 14.46 3.68
N ALA A 165 7.18 14.20 2.62
CA ALA A 165 7.68 13.53 1.43
C ALA A 165 8.66 14.41 0.63
N VAL A 166 8.33 15.70 0.45
CA VAL A 166 9.17 16.66 -0.28
C VAL A 166 10.47 16.95 0.46
N PHE A 167 10.42 17.13 1.77
CA PHE A 167 11.62 17.49 2.54
C PHE A 167 12.46 16.28 2.97
N GLY A 168 11.88 15.08 3.04
CA GLY A 168 12.55 13.90 3.57
C GLY A 168 13.08 12.90 2.53
N GLY A 169 12.61 12.98 1.29
CA GLY A 169 12.96 12.03 0.22
C GLY A 169 12.55 10.59 0.54
N LEU A 170 12.97 9.64 -0.30
CA LEU A 170 12.56 8.23 -0.20
C LEU A 170 12.98 7.56 1.11
N LYS A 171 14.14 7.89 1.66
CA LYS A 171 14.64 7.26 2.89
C LYS A 171 13.78 7.63 4.09
N ALA A 172 13.40 8.90 4.23
CA ALA A 172 12.51 9.33 5.31
C ALA A 172 11.12 8.69 5.19
N VAL A 173 10.60 8.59 3.97
CA VAL A 173 9.34 7.88 3.70
C VAL A 173 9.47 6.42 4.11
N ALA A 174 10.52 5.69 3.71
CA ALA A 174 10.71 4.28 4.04
C ALA A 174 10.85 4.02 5.55
N VAL A 175 11.52 4.92 6.29
CA VAL A 175 11.60 4.84 7.76
C VAL A 175 10.23 5.08 8.41
N SER A 176 9.52 6.12 7.97
CA SER A 176 8.16 6.43 8.43
C SER A 176 7.20 5.26 8.15
N ASP A 177 7.23 4.75 6.93
CA ASP A 177 6.39 3.62 6.51
C ASP A 177 6.66 2.37 7.36
N THR A 178 7.93 2.07 7.67
CA THR A 178 8.28 0.91 8.48
C THR A 178 7.73 1.03 9.90
N LEU A 179 7.84 2.20 10.52
CA LEU A 179 7.29 2.45 11.85
C LEU A 179 5.76 2.36 11.87
N ASN A 180 5.11 2.98 10.89
CA ASN A 180 3.65 2.93 10.76
C ASN A 180 3.17 1.52 10.35
N GLY A 181 3.94 0.80 9.54
CA GLY A 181 3.66 -0.58 9.15
C GLY A 181 3.64 -1.56 10.33
N ILE A 182 4.57 -1.40 11.30
CA ILE A 182 4.55 -2.17 12.55
C ILE A 182 3.25 -1.89 13.33
N GLY A 183 2.88 -0.60 13.46
CA GLY A 183 1.62 -0.22 14.10
C GLY A 183 0.41 -0.83 13.40
N LEU A 184 0.41 -0.81 12.06
CA LEU A 184 -0.65 -1.38 11.25
C LEU A 184 -0.78 -2.91 11.43
N LEU A 185 0.33 -3.63 11.50
CA LEU A 185 0.31 -5.08 11.78
C LEU A 185 -0.27 -5.39 13.16
N ILE A 186 0.10 -4.62 14.18
CA ILE A 186 -0.44 -4.77 15.53
C ILE A 186 -1.96 -4.54 15.52
N ILE A 187 -2.42 -3.46 14.91
CA ILE A 187 -3.85 -3.13 14.82
C ILE A 187 -4.58 -4.16 13.95
N GLY A 188 -3.99 -4.58 12.84
CA GLY A 188 -4.55 -5.58 11.93
C GLY A 188 -4.82 -6.93 12.60
N ILE A 189 -4.03 -7.30 13.60
CA ILE A 189 -4.25 -8.50 14.42
C ILE A 189 -5.20 -8.20 15.59
N ALA A 190 -5.04 -7.07 16.24
CA ALA A 190 -5.82 -6.73 17.43
C ALA A 190 -7.32 -6.50 17.12
N VAL A 191 -7.63 -5.81 16.02
CA VAL A 191 -9.02 -5.49 15.68
C VAL A 191 -9.88 -6.72 15.44
N PRO A 192 -9.48 -7.73 14.64
CA PRO A 192 -10.22 -8.97 14.50
C PRO A 192 -10.43 -9.72 15.83
N ILE A 193 -9.36 -9.80 16.66
CA ILE A 193 -9.44 -10.47 17.98
C ILE A 193 -10.43 -9.74 18.89
N LEU A 194 -10.35 -8.44 18.98
CA LEU A 194 -11.27 -7.62 19.79
C LEU A 194 -12.69 -7.68 19.24
N GLY A 195 -12.87 -7.69 17.91
CA GLY A 195 -14.16 -7.85 17.28
C GLY A 195 -14.81 -9.20 17.61
N LEU A 196 -14.05 -10.29 17.51
CA LEU A 196 -14.54 -11.62 17.90
C LEU A 196 -14.87 -11.69 19.40
N ALA A 197 -14.04 -11.11 20.26
CA ALA A 197 -14.31 -11.06 21.68
C ALA A 197 -15.59 -10.26 21.99
N ALA A 198 -15.84 -9.15 21.28
CA ALA A 198 -17.06 -8.37 21.43
C ALA A 198 -18.32 -9.16 20.99
N LEU A 199 -18.25 -9.88 19.86
CA LEU A 199 -19.32 -10.74 19.39
C LEU A 199 -19.59 -11.93 20.33
N GLY A 200 -18.55 -12.48 20.92
CA GLY A 200 -18.61 -13.61 21.85
C GLY A 200 -18.76 -13.22 23.33
N GLN A 201 -19.21 -11.98 23.61
CA GLN A 201 -19.45 -11.50 24.99
C GLN A 201 -18.23 -11.68 25.92
N GLY A 202 -17.03 -11.46 25.37
CA GLY A 202 -15.76 -11.60 26.06
C GLY A 202 -14.93 -12.83 25.68
N SER A 203 -15.50 -13.79 24.93
CA SER A 203 -14.83 -14.99 24.45
C SER A 203 -14.55 -14.91 22.95
N VAL A 204 -13.28 -15.01 22.56
CA VAL A 204 -12.89 -15.06 21.13
C VAL A 204 -13.41 -16.33 20.46
N GLY A 205 -13.46 -17.45 21.20
CA GLY A 205 -13.97 -18.73 20.69
C GLY A 205 -15.45 -18.67 20.36
N ASP A 206 -16.28 -18.10 21.25
CA ASP A 206 -17.71 -17.97 21.03
C ASP A 206 -18.02 -16.95 19.91
N GLY A 207 -17.21 -15.89 19.80
CA GLY A 207 -17.28 -14.96 18.67
C GLY A 207 -16.99 -15.64 17.34
N LEU A 208 -15.95 -16.47 17.28
CA LEU A 208 -15.62 -17.25 16.09
C LEU A 208 -16.73 -18.25 15.74
N TYR A 209 -17.28 -18.93 16.75
CA TYR A 209 -18.43 -19.84 16.55
C TYR A 209 -19.65 -19.09 16.00
N THR A 210 -19.93 -17.89 16.52
CA THR A 210 -21.02 -17.04 16.05
C THR A 210 -20.81 -16.66 14.59
N VAL A 211 -19.62 -16.15 14.21
CA VAL A 211 -19.30 -15.80 12.82
C VAL A 211 -19.43 -17.00 11.90
N ALA A 212 -18.92 -18.18 12.32
CA ALA A 212 -18.92 -19.39 11.51
C ALA A 212 -20.34 -19.96 11.27
N ASN A 213 -21.33 -19.62 12.09
CA ASN A 213 -22.66 -20.20 12.02
C ASN A 213 -23.80 -19.22 11.69
N THR A 214 -23.54 -17.91 11.68
CA THR A 214 -24.59 -16.91 11.46
C THR A 214 -24.85 -16.65 9.98
N ASP A 215 -23.77 -16.46 9.20
CA ASP A 215 -23.87 -16.12 7.77
C ASP A 215 -22.73 -16.80 6.99
N THR A 216 -22.91 -18.08 6.73
CA THR A 216 -21.90 -18.93 6.09
C THR A 216 -21.62 -18.52 4.64
N GLU A 217 -22.57 -17.89 3.95
CA GLU A 217 -22.37 -17.39 2.58
C GLU A 217 -21.33 -16.28 2.54
N LYS A 218 -21.28 -15.42 3.54
CA LYS A 218 -20.27 -14.37 3.65
C LYS A 218 -18.86 -14.89 3.86
N LEU A 219 -18.71 -16.10 4.39
CA LEU A 219 -17.41 -16.76 4.56
C LEU A 219 -16.90 -17.42 3.26
N ASN A 220 -17.68 -17.40 2.19
CA ASN A 220 -17.25 -17.95 0.92
C ASN A 220 -16.15 -17.07 0.29
N ALA A 221 -14.94 -17.65 0.14
CA ALA A 221 -13.81 -17.02 -0.52
C ALA A 221 -13.76 -17.32 -2.02
N ILE A 222 -14.64 -18.23 -2.53
CA ILE A 222 -14.73 -18.59 -3.93
C ILE A 222 -15.88 -17.80 -4.54
N GLY A 223 -15.55 -16.70 -5.22
CA GLY A 223 -16.57 -15.84 -5.83
C GLY A 223 -17.34 -16.52 -6.96
N SER A 224 -18.65 -16.38 -6.95
CA SER A 224 -19.54 -16.73 -8.05
C SER A 224 -19.41 -15.72 -9.20
N GLU A 225 -20.09 -15.96 -10.32
CA GLU A 225 -20.08 -15.05 -11.48
C GLU A 225 -20.71 -13.67 -11.14
N PHE A 226 -21.56 -13.60 -10.13
CA PHE A 226 -22.26 -12.38 -9.71
C PHE A 226 -21.56 -11.64 -8.56
N ASP A 227 -20.54 -12.23 -7.96
CA ASP A 227 -19.79 -11.61 -6.89
C ASP A 227 -18.83 -10.52 -7.41
N PRO A 228 -18.46 -9.54 -6.58
CA PRO A 228 -17.51 -8.49 -6.95
C PRO A 228 -16.17 -9.03 -7.44
N THR A 229 -15.80 -10.24 -7.01
CA THR A 229 -14.57 -10.91 -7.38
C THR A 229 -14.86 -12.34 -7.83
N PRO A 230 -15.28 -12.56 -9.08
CA PRO A 230 -15.52 -13.91 -9.60
C PRO A 230 -14.24 -14.75 -9.59
N PHE A 231 -14.32 -16.04 -9.22
CA PHE A 231 -13.16 -16.93 -9.10
C PHE A 231 -12.32 -17.01 -10.38
N ALA A 232 -12.95 -17.03 -11.55
CA ALA A 232 -12.25 -17.08 -12.84
C ALA A 232 -11.33 -15.88 -13.07
N THR A 233 -11.63 -14.71 -12.45
CA THR A 233 -10.82 -13.50 -12.59
C THR A 233 -9.46 -13.61 -11.92
N LEU A 234 -9.29 -14.53 -10.94
CA LEU A 234 -8.01 -14.80 -10.31
C LEU A 234 -6.95 -15.25 -11.33
N PHE A 235 -7.35 -16.04 -12.32
CA PHE A 235 -6.45 -16.62 -13.32
C PHE A 235 -6.31 -15.75 -14.59
N THR A 236 -7.06 -14.68 -14.70
CA THR A 236 -7.08 -13.78 -15.86
C THR A 236 -6.71 -12.36 -15.44
N GLY A 237 -7.69 -11.49 -15.28
CA GLY A 237 -7.46 -10.06 -15.02
C GLY A 237 -6.67 -9.75 -13.76
N MET A 238 -6.89 -10.47 -12.65
CA MET A 238 -6.22 -10.21 -11.38
C MET A 238 -4.73 -10.51 -11.40
N ILE A 239 -4.30 -11.58 -12.07
CA ILE A 239 -2.86 -11.87 -12.23
C ILE A 239 -2.17 -10.72 -12.93
N PHE A 240 -2.72 -10.21 -14.04
CA PHE A 240 -2.13 -9.10 -14.78
C PHE A 240 -2.16 -7.79 -13.97
N ALA A 241 -3.24 -7.51 -13.27
CA ALA A 241 -3.34 -6.34 -12.40
C ALA A 241 -2.31 -6.39 -11.26
N ASN A 242 -2.14 -7.53 -10.60
CA ASN A 242 -1.15 -7.71 -9.55
C ASN A 242 0.29 -7.70 -10.08
N LEU A 243 0.56 -8.32 -11.24
CA LEU A 243 1.87 -8.22 -11.88
C LEU A 243 2.20 -6.77 -12.24
N PHE A 244 1.24 -6.02 -12.79
CA PHE A 244 1.43 -4.59 -13.03
C PHE A 244 1.75 -3.87 -11.72
N TYR A 245 0.94 -4.05 -10.69
CA TYR A 245 1.07 -3.34 -9.42
C TYR A 245 2.41 -3.62 -8.72
N TRP A 246 2.74 -4.89 -8.53
CA TRP A 246 3.91 -5.29 -7.75
C TRP A 246 5.23 -5.27 -8.54
N CYS A 247 5.19 -5.46 -9.88
CA CYS A 247 6.39 -5.60 -10.68
C CYS A 247 6.75 -4.37 -11.51
N THR A 248 5.77 -3.53 -11.88
CA THR A 248 5.99 -2.43 -12.82
C THR A 248 5.45 -1.08 -12.36
N ASN A 249 4.66 -1.03 -11.29
CA ASN A 249 4.15 0.24 -10.79
C ASN A 249 5.26 1.04 -10.10
N GLN A 250 5.57 2.23 -10.63
CA GLN A 250 6.72 3.04 -10.22
C GLN A 250 6.76 3.33 -8.72
N TYR A 251 5.64 3.73 -8.11
CA TYR A 251 5.64 4.10 -6.69
C TYR A 251 5.81 2.89 -5.75
N VAL A 252 5.52 1.67 -6.21
CA VAL A 252 5.75 0.43 -5.46
C VAL A 252 7.20 -0.03 -5.62
N ILE A 253 7.67 -0.19 -6.87
CA ILE A 253 8.99 -0.75 -7.15
C ILE A 253 10.14 0.17 -6.73
N GLN A 254 9.91 1.46 -6.58
CA GLN A 254 10.94 2.42 -6.19
C GLN A 254 11.64 2.04 -4.88
N ARG A 255 10.92 1.44 -3.92
CA ARG A 255 11.48 0.92 -2.67
C ARG A 255 12.48 -0.21 -2.91
N THR A 256 12.17 -1.09 -3.86
CA THR A 256 13.03 -2.23 -4.20
C THR A 256 14.26 -1.81 -5.01
N LEU A 257 14.12 -0.77 -5.86
CA LEU A 257 15.24 -0.18 -6.60
C LEU A 257 16.26 0.52 -5.68
N ALA A 258 15.83 0.93 -4.49
CA ALA A 258 16.66 1.51 -3.44
C ALA A 258 17.35 0.47 -2.55
N ALA A 259 17.24 -0.82 -2.85
CA ALA A 259 17.84 -1.90 -2.09
C ALA A 259 19.37 -1.82 -2.06
N LYS A 260 19.97 -2.13 -0.91
CA LYS A 260 21.42 -2.17 -0.71
C LYS A 260 22.09 -3.21 -1.62
N ASN A 261 21.43 -4.32 -1.86
CA ASN A 261 21.86 -5.38 -2.78
C ASN A 261 20.65 -6.25 -3.15
N LEU A 262 20.85 -7.18 -4.09
CA LEU A 262 19.79 -8.06 -4.59
C LEU A 262 19.16 -8.90 -3.46
N ALA A 263 19.96 -9.45 -2.56
CA ALA A 263 19.46 -10.32 -1.49
C ALA A 263 18.56 -9.55 -0.50
N GLU A 264 18.93 -8.32 -0.14
CA GLU A 264 18.09 -7.45 0.70
C GLU A 264 16.80 -7.05 -0.02
N GLY A 265 16.88 -6.74 -1.31
CA GLY A 265 15.70 -6.45 -2.13
C GLY A 265 14.74 -7.63 -2.22
N GLN A 266 15.24 -8.84 -2.53
CA GLN A 266 14.44 -10.06 -2.60
C GLN A 266 13.77 -10.39 -1.26
N LYS A 267 14.54 -10.37 -0.16
CA LYS A 267 13.99 -10.59 1.19
C LYS A 267 12.90 -9.57 1.53
N GLY A 268 13.15 -8.29 1.23
CA GLY A 268 12.17 -7.24 1.51
C GLY A 268 10.85 -7.43 0.76
N VAL A 269 10.92 -7.75 -0.52
CA VAL A 269 9.73 -8.04 -1.35
C VAL A 269 8.98 -9.27 -0.83
N LEU A 270 9.69 -10.37 -0.56
CA LEU A 270 9.06 -11.60 -0.06
C LEU A 270 8.45 -11.42 1.33
N PHE A 271 9.11 -10.69 2.23
CA PHE A 271 8.54 -10.35 3.54
C PHE A 271 7.29 -9.47 3.41
N SER A 272 7.27 -8.50 2.50
CA SER A 272 6.06 -7.71 2.27
C SER A 272 4.89 -8.57 1.78
N GLY A 273 5.14 -9.54 0.90
CA GLY A 273 4.12 -10.48 0.45
C GLY A 273 3.67 -11.48 1.51
N PHE A 274 4.55 -11.85 2.45
CA PHE A 274 4.23 -12.78 3.54
C PHE A 274 3.40 -12.13 4.65
N PHE A 275 3.71 -10.88 5.02
CA PHE A 275 3.00 -10.16 6.09
C PHE A 275 1.70 -9.48 5.63
N LYS A 276 1.43 -9.51 4.35
CA LYS A 276 0.22 -8.99 3.75
C LYS A 276 -0.95 -9.95 3.88
#